data_9ff639c4259a1fc3a535700014850fd6
#
_entry.id   9ff639c4259a1fc3a535700014850fd6
#
_cell.length_a   1.000
_cell.length_b   1.000
_cell.length_c   1.000
_cell.angle_alpha   90.00
_cell.angle_beta   90.00
_cell.angle_gamma   90.00
#
_symmetry.space_group_name_H-M   'P 1'
#
loop_
_entity.id
_entity.type
_entity.pdbx_description
1 polymer ?
#
loop_
_entity_poly.entity_id
_entity_poly.type
_entity_poly.pdbx_seq_one_letter_code
_entity_poly.pdbx_strand_id
1 'polypeptide(L)'
;MSKAKSGPSPGLLAALVSAVLFGATTPIAKQLLEGASPLMVAGLLYLGSGIGVSLLRIVQDGGWPPTGLGRSDWKWLAAATVAGGVVAPALLMIGLTHADAATASLLLNLEAVFTAVLAWLVFHEATSRRVVLGFFAIFTGGLLLAWPAQIALPGRSLGLLSVAAACLCWGLDNNLTRKISAADSRVIAGIKGLVAGSTNTALAFGLGATLPGPQYFMSTLLLGFLGYGVSLILFIVALRHLGTARTGAYFSTAPFIGTALAVLLYGQPVTAAFWLAAALMGLGVWLHVTEHHGHWHVHEPVTHSHAHEHDAHHQHEHGDGQDGTEPHTHEHHHEPLPHSHEHFPDIHHQHRHD
;
A
#
# COMPACT_ATOMS: atom_id res chain seq x y z
N MET A 1 19.35 -25.35 30.65
CA MET A 1 19.08 -24.16 29.80
C MET A 1 17.91 -24.49 28.89
N SER A 2 16.71 -24.10 29.32
CA SER A 2 15.47 -24.32 28.57
C SER A 2 15.43 -23.32 27.37
N LYS A 3 15.49 -23.83 26.15
CA LYS A 3 15.14 -23.02 24.94
C LYS A 3 13.64 -22.73 25.00
N ALA A 4 13.28 -21.55 25.51
CA ALA A 4 11.93 -21.04 25.31
C ALA A 4 11.68 -21.02 23.80
N LYS A 5 10.67 -21.77 23.31
CA LYS A 5 10.14 -21.67 21.95
C LYS A 5 9.54 -20.27 21.84
N SER A 6 10.32 -19.31 21.33
CA SER A 6 9.79 -18.00 20.99
C SER A 6 8.81 -18.20 19.84
N GLY A 7 7.54 -17.99 20.10
CA GLY A 7 6.52 -17.87 19.05
C GLY A 7 6.91 -16.77 18.04
N PRO A 8 6.24 -16.70 16.89
CA PRO A 8 6.52 -15.65 15.90
C PRO A 8 6.41 -14.27 16.56
N SER A 9 7.35 -13.37 16.24
CA SER A 9 7.34 -12.01 16.80
C SER A 9 6.03 -11.30 16.45
N PRO A 10 5.48 -10.43 17.34
CA PRO A 10 4.23 -9.70 17.06
C PRO A 10 4.27 -8.95 15.73
N GLY A 11 5.41 -8.37 15.36
CA GLY A 11 5.60 -7.68 14.08
C GLY A 11 5.48 -8.61 12.87
N LEU A 12 6.06 -9.82 12.94
CA LEU A 12 5.95 -10.81 11.87
C LEU A 12 4.48 -11.24 11.67
N LEU A 13 3.77 -11.53 12.76
CA LEU A 13 2.37 -11.89 12.69
C LEU A 13 1.53 -10.76 12.10
N ALA A 14 1.77 -9.52 12.52
CA ALA A 14 1.09 -8.33 11.98
C ALA A 14 1.34 -8.18 10.47
N ALA A 15 2.58 -8.34 9.99
CA ALA A 15 2.92 -8.26 8.56
C ALA A 15 2.20 -9.34 7.73
N LEU A 16 2.23 -10.58 8.19
CA LEU A 16 1.60 -11.70 7.47
C LEU A 16 0.07 -11.59 7.46
N VAL A 17 -0.55 -11.24 8.58
CA VAL A 17 -2.01 -11.03 8.64
C VAL A 17 -2.43 -9.86 7.77
N SER A 18 -1.66 -8.76 7.76
CA SER A 18 -1.88 -7.63 6.86
C SER A 18 -1.87 -8.07 5.39
N ALA A 19 -0.85 -8.84 4.97
CA ALA A 19 -0.74 -9.34 3.61
C ALA A 19 -1.91 -10.28 3.23
N VAL A 20 -2.34 -11.15 4.15
CA VAL A 20 -3.50 -12.04 3.94
C VAL A 20 -4.79 -11.23 3.77
N LEU A 21 -5.06 -10.29 4.66
CA LEU A 21 -6.27 -9.47 4.61
C LEU A 21 -6.33 -8.65 3.31
N PHE A 22 -5.22 -8.00 2.94
CA PHE A 22 -5.15 -7.23 1.71
C PHE A 22 -5.26 -8.13 0.46
N GLY A 23 -4.47 -9.20 0.42
CA GLY A 23 -4.47 -10.14 -0.72
C GLY A 23 -5.83 -10.80 -0.96
N ALA A 24 -6.54 -11.15 0.10
CA ALA A 24 -7.87 -11.73 0.00
C ALA A 24 -8.93 -10.77 -0.57
N THR A 25 -8.68 -9.46 -0.53
CA THR A 25 -9.66 -8.46 -0.96
C THR A 25 -10.04 -8.60 -2.43
N THR A 26 -9.07 -8.77 -3.32
CA THR A 26 -9.31 -8.83 -4.78
C THR A 26 -10.20 -10.00 -5.18
N PRO A 27 -9.94 -11.28 -4.79
CA PRO A 27 -10.82 -12.37 -5.15
C PRO A 27 -12.20 -12.27 -4.49
N ILE A 28 -12.31 -11.79 -3.25
CA ILE A 28 -13.62 -11.63 -2.59
C ILE A 28 -14.39 -10.47 -3.24
N ALA A 29 -13.74 -9.36 -3.60
CA ALA A 29 -14.38 -8.25 -4.32
C ALA A 29 -14.95 -8.70 -5.67
N LYS A 30 -14.32 -9.67 -6.35
CA LYS A 30 -14.86 -10.26 -7.58
C LYS A 30 -16.26 -10.87 -7.36
N GLN A 31 -16.51 -11.54 -6.24
CA GLN A 31 -17.85 -12.06 -5.91
C GLN A 31 -18.85 -10.93 -5.64
N LEU A 32 -18.41 -9.86 -4.98
CA LEU A 32 -19.29 -8.75 -4.65
C LEU A 32 -19.78 -7.98 -5.89
N LEU A 33 -19.05 -8.08 -7.00
CA LEU A 33 -19.48 -7.51 -8.30
C LEU A 33 -20.69 -8.22 -8.92
N GLU A 34 -21.07 -9.39 -8.42
CA GLU A 34 -22.32 -10.06 -8.85
C GLU A 34 -23.58 -9.35 -8.33
N GLY A 35 -23.45 -8.64 -7.21
CA GLY A 35 -24.57 -7.97 -6.54
C GLY A 35 -24.55 -6.44 -6.61
N ALA A 36 -23.50 -5.82 -7.17
CA ALA A 36 -23.35 -4.38 -7.22
C ALA A 36 -22.51 -3.90 -8.40
N SER A 37 -22.71 -2.66 -8.84
CA SER A 37 -21.89 -2.06 -9.89
C SER A 37 -20.45 -1.85 -9.45
N PRO A 38 -19.46 -1.84 -10.37
CA PRO A 38 -18.05 -1.68 -10.04
C PRO A 38 -17.76 -0.43 -9.19
N LEU A 39 -18.32 0.71 -9.52
CA LEU A 39 -18.16 1.94 -8.75
C LEU A 39 -18.81 1.87 -7.37
N MET A 40 -19.94 1.18 -7.23
CA MET A 40 -20.58 0.96 -5.93
C MET A 40 -19.70 0.09 -5.03
N VAL A 41 -19.14 -1.01 -5.56
CA VAL A 41 -18.22 -1.87 -4.80
C VAL A 41 -16.97 -1.08 -4.39
N ALA A 42 -16.34 -0.34 -5.33
CA ALA A 42 -15.19 0.51 -5.02
C ALA A 42 -15.51 1.55 -3.93
N GLY A 43 -16.66 2.20 -4.02
CA GLY A 43 -17.14 3.19 -3.05
C GLY A 43 -17.34 2.59 -1.66
N LEU A 44 -18.07 1.49 -1.58
CA LEU A 44 -18.37 0.83 -0.30
C LEU A 44 -17.12 0.22 0.36
N LEU A 45 -16.17 -0.32 -0.40
CA LEU A 45 -14.88 -0.80 0.14
C LEU A 45 -14.13 0.34 0.84
N TYR A 46 -14.02 1.49 0.20
CA TYR A 46 -13.34 2.66 0.77
C TYR A 46 -14.13 3.29 1.92
N LEU A 47 -15.47 3.33 1.85
CA LEU A 47 -16.31 3.75 2.98
C LEU A 47 -16.13 2.84 4.20
N GLY A 48 -16.10 1.52 3.99
CA GLY A 48 -15.87 0.56 5.05
C GLY A 48 -14.52 0.79 5.76
N SER A 49 -13.45 1.00 4.97
CA SER A 49 -12.15 1.38 5.50
C SER A 49 -12.19 2.72 6.23
N GLY A 50 -12.72 3.77 5.60
CA GLY A 50 -12.75 5.13 6.15
C GLY A 50 -13.54 5.23 7.45
N ILE A 51 -14.74 4.65 7.48
CA ILE A 51 -15.59 4.61 8.68
C ILE A 51 -14.91 3.78 9.78
N GLY A 52 -14.46 2.56 9.44
CA GLY A 52 -13.86 1.65 10.40
C GLY A 52 -12.59 2.20 11.04
N VAL A 53 -11.66 2.75 10.24
CA VAL A 53 -10.42 3.36 10.76
C VAL A 53 -10.70 4.62 11.58
N SER A 54 -11.67 5.46 11.15
CA SER A 54 -12.06 6.66 11.89
C SER A 54 -12.67 6.31 13.26
N LEU A 55 -13.55 5.30 13.28
CA LEU A 55 -14.15 4.82 14.54
C LEU A 55 -13.09 4.23 15.48
N LEU A 56 -12.17 3.40 14.95
CA LEU A 56 -11.07 2.87 15.75
C LEU A 56 -10.23 3.97 16.37
N ARG A 57 -9.90 5.01 15.57
CA ARG A 57 -9.12 6.14 16.04
C ARG A 57 -9.84 6.90 17.17
N ILE A 58 -11.14 7.21 17.00
CA ILE A 58 -11.94 7.89 18.03
C ILE A 58 -11.95 7.08 19.33
N VAL A 59 -12.11 5.76 19.24
CA VAL A 59 -12.15 4.88 20.42
C VAL A 59 -10.79 4.78 21.11
N GLN A 60 -9.70 4.66 20.33
CA GLN A 60 -8.35 4.50 20.88
C GLN A 60 -7.81 5.81 21.49
N ASP A 61 -8.07 6.93 20.83
CA ASP A 61 -7.53 8.23 21.23
C ASP A 61 -8.49 8.99 22.18
N GLY A 62 -9.65 8.42 22.51
CA GLY A 62 -10.66 9.04 23.39
C GLY A 62 -11.32 10.29 22.81
N GLY A 63 -11.24 10.52 21.50
CA GLY A 63 -11.77 11.69 20.82
C GLY A 63 -11.27 11.85 19.39
N TRP A 64 -11.31 13.08 18.88
CA TRP A 64 -10.79 13.44 17.55
C TRP A 64 -9.54 14.31 17.69
N PRO A 65 -8.34 13.74 17.83
CA PRO A 65 -7.12 14.52 17.96
C PRO A 65 -6.80 15.29 16.66
N PRO A 66 -5.93 16.32 16.74
CA PRO A 66 -5.49 17.08 15.57
C PRO A 66 -4.94 16.17 14.45
N THR A 67 -5.12 16.60 13.20
CA THR A 67 -4.73 15.78 12.05
C THR A 67 -3.23 15.69 11.82
N GLY A 68 -2.45 16.64 12.34
CA GLY A 68 -1.02 16.78 12.07
C GLY A 68 -0.69 17.25 10.65
N LEU A 69 -1.71 17.55 9.82
CA LEU A 69 -1.54 17.99 8.43
C LEU A 69 -1.38 19.51 8.35
N GLY A 70 -0.30 19.96 7.72
CA GLY A 70 -0.08 21.36 7.37
C GLY A 70 -0.92 21.78 6.16
N ARG A 71 -1.03 23.11 5.92
CA ARG A 71 -1.78 23.62 4.76
C ARG A 71 -1.25 23.13 3.41
N SER A 72 0.05 22.91 3.30
CA SER A 72 0.70 22.36 2.10
C SER A 72 0.36 20.91 1.82
N ASP A 73 0.02 20.14 2.86
CA ASP A 73 -0.17 18.69 2.75
C ASP A 73 -1.50 18.33 2.11
N TRP A 74 -2.50 19.21 2.26
CA TRP A 74 -3.83 18.99 1.70
C TRP A 74 -3.87 18.79 0.19
N LYS A 75 -2.98 19.46 -0.55
CA LYS A 75 -2.88 19.27 -2.01
C LYS A 75 -2.37 17.88 -2.37
N TRP A 76 -1.40 17.38 -1.61
CA TRP A 76 -0.85 16.05 -1.81
C TRP A 76 -1.86 14.96 -1.41
N LEU A 77 -2.53 15.16 -0.27
CA LEU A 77 -3.60 14.27 0.17
C LEU A 77 -4.75 14.22 -0.83
N ALA A 78 -5.18 15.37 -1.36
CA ALA A 78 -6.24 15.43 -2.36
C ALA A 78 -5.83 14.70 -3.65
N ALA A 79 -4.63 14.94 -4.17
CA ALA A 79 -4.13 14.27 -5.38
C ALA A 79 -3.99 12.74 -5.15
N ALA A 80 -3.44 12.32 -3.99
CA ALA A 80 -3.35 10.93 -3.60
C ALA A 80 -4.73 10.27 -3.46
N THR A 81 -5.71 10.99 -2.88
CA THR A 81 -7.09 10.50 -2.75
C THR A 81 -7.76 10.32 -4.12
N VAL A 82 -7.57 11.26 -5.04
CA VAL A 82 -8.11 11.14 -6.39
C VAL A 82 -7.48 9.96 -7.13
N ALA A 83 -6.15 9.88 -7.17
CA ALA A 83 -5.46 8.82 -7.90
C ALA A 83 -5.73 7.44 -7.29
N GLY A 84 -5.35 7.25 -6.03
CA GLY A 84 -5.35 5.94 -5.36
C GLY A 84 -6.66 5.57 -4.66
N GLY A 85 -7.48 6.57 -4.30
CA GLY A 85 -8.74 6.32 -3.60
C GLY A 85 -9.95 6.29 -4.54
N VAL A 86 -10.01 7.18 -5.54
CA VAL A 86 -11.16 7.28 -6.45
C VAL A 86 -10.90 6.48 -7.73
N VAL A 87 -9.84 6.81 -8.47
CA VAL A 87 -9.59 6.26 -9.80
C VAL A 87 -9.12 4.82 -9.76
N ALA A 88 -8.12 4.51 -8.95
CA ALA A 88 -7.53 3.17 -8.92
C ALA A 88 -8.53 2.07 -8.53
N PRO A 89 -9.32 2.18 -7.43
CA PRO A 89 -10.27 1.13 -7.08
C PRO A 89 -11.42 1.02 -8.09
N ALA A 90 -11.85 2.12 -8.70
CA ALA A 90 -12.83 2.09 -9.78
C ALA A 90 -12.29 1.28 -10.98
N LEU A 91 -11.05 1.54 -11.40
CA LEU A 91 -10.39 0.80 -12.47
C LEU A 91 -10.18 -0.68 -12.12
N LEU A 92 -9.79 -1.00 -10.88
CA LEU A 92 -9.67 -2.38 -10.44
C LEU A 92 -11.02 -3.11 -10.51
N MET A 93 -12.08 -2.50 -10.00
CA MET A 93 -13.41 -3.13 -10.03
C MET A 93 -13.93 -3.31 -11.46
N ILE A 94 -13.71 -2.33 -12.35
CA ILE A 94 -13.98 -2.47 -13.79
C ILE A 94 -13.12 -3.60 -14.38
N GLY A 95 -11.84 -3.64 -14.04
CA GLY A 95 -10.94 -4.70 -14.49
C GLY A 95 -11.42 -6.09 -14.09
N LEU A 96 -11.88 -6.25 -12.86
CA LEU A 96 -12.40 -7.50 -12.33
C LEU A 96 -13.70 -7.95 -12.99
N THR A 97 -14.49 -7.08 -13.62
CA THR A 97 -15.65 -7.53 -14.41
C THR A 97 -15.25 -8.28 -15.69
N HIS A 98 -14.07 -8.00 -16.22
CA HIS A 98 -13.59 -8.52 -17.51
C HIS A 98 -12.39 -9.47 -17.41
N ALA A 99 -11.72 -9.53 -16.24
CA ALA A 99 -10.59 -10.41 -15.99
C ALA A 99 -10.91 -11.44 -14.90
N ASP A 100 -10.22 -12.56 -14.92
CA ASP A 100 -10.27 -13.52 -13.82
C ASP A 100 -9.52 -12.99 -12.58
N ALA A 101 -10.00 -13.39 -11.40
CA ALA A 101 -9.50 -12.89 -10.14
C ALA A 101 -8.03 -13.29 -9.87
N ALA A 102 -7.61 -14.46 -10.33
CA ALA A 102 -6.24 -14.95 -10.16
C ALA A 102 -5.25 -14.10 -10.98
N THR A 103 -5.54 -13.87 -12.26
CA THR A 103 -4.74 -13.00 -13.12
C THR A 103 -4.73 -11.56 -12.62
N ALA A 104 -5.89 -11.02 -12.22
CA ALA A 104 -5.98 -9.68 -11.68
C ALA A 104 -5.15 -9.54 -10.40
N SER A 105 -5.24 -10.49 -9.45
CA SER A 105 -4.44 -10.48 -8.21
C SER A 105 -2.95 -10.51 -8.51
N LEU A 106 -2.51 -11.35 -9.45
CA LEU A 106 -1.09 -11.46 -9.80
C LEU A 106 -0.56 -10.17 -10.47
N LEU A 107 -1.39 -9.52 -11.32
CA LEU A 107 -1.07 -8.25 -11.97
C LEU A 107 -0.87 -7.09 -10.97
N LEU A 108 -1.41 -7.17 -9.77
CA LEU A 108 -1.19 -6.14 -8.73
C LEU A 108 0.28 -5.97 -8.37
N ASN A 109 1.16 -6.94 -8.68
CA ASN A 109 2.61 -6.75 -8.55
C ASN A 109 3.15 -5.60 -9.43
N LEU A 110 2.43 -5.18 -10.49
CA LEU A 110 2.79 -4.01 -11.30
C LEU A 110 2.76 -2.71 -10.51
N GLU A 111 2.00 -2.63 -9.41
CA GLU A 111 1.99 -1.47 -8.53
C GLU A 111 3.38 -1.13 -8.00
N ALA A 112 4.12 -2.13 -7.54
CA ALA A 112 5.50 -1.95 -7.06
C ALA A 112 6.42 -1.42 -8.18
N VAL A 113 6.26 -1.93 -9.40
CA VAL A 113 7.01 -1.45 -10.58
C VAL A 113 6.70 0.01 -10.86
N PHE A 114 5.42 0.36 -10.97
CA PHE A 114 5.01 1.74 -11.26
C PHE A 114 5.41 2.70 -10.13
N THR A 115 5.29 2.28 -8.87
CA THR A 115 5.73 3.08 -7.72
C THR A 115 7.22 3.44 -7.86
N ALA A 116 8.05 2.45 -8.12
CA ALA A 116 9.49 2.65 -8.18
C ALA A 116 9.94 3.36 -9.48
N VAL A 117 9.30 3.08 -10.63
CA VAL A 117 9.57 3.80 -11.88
C VAL A 117 9.21 5.28 -11.75
N LEU A 118 8.08 5.61 -11.12
CA LEU A 118 7.69 6.99 -10.85
C LEU A 118 8.66 7.66 -9.88
N ALA A 119 9.09 6.95 -8.81
CA ALA A 119 10.08 7.44 -7.87
C ALA A 119 11.41 7.78 -8.60
N TRP A 120 11.86 6.90 -9.47
CA TRP A 120 13.07 7.09 -10.25
C TRP A 120 12.95 8.23 -11.27
N LEU A 121 11.93 8.21 -12.15
CA LEU A 121 11.83 9.15 -13.28
C LEU A 121 11.31 10.53 -12.89
N VAL A 122 10.36 10.61 -11.93
CA VAL A 122 9.70 11.87 -11.54
C VAL A 122 10.32 12.48 -10.29
N PHE A 123 10.70 11.64 -9.34
CA PHE A 123 11.26 12.10 -8.06
C PHE A 123 12.78 11.97 -8.01
N HIS A 124 13.43 11.51 -9.10
CA HIS A 124 14.88 11.40 -9.27
C HIS A 124 15.58 10.60 -8.17
N GLU A 125 14.92 9.54 -7.69
CA GLU A 125 15.52 8.64 -6.71
C GLU A 125 16.52 7.68 -7.36
N ALA A 126 17.61 7.41 -6.65
CA ALA A 126 18.61 6.45 -7.12
C ALA A 126 18.00 5.05 -7.22
N THR A 127 18.28 4.36 -8.32
CA THR A 127 17.76 3.01 -8.57
C THR A 127 18.90 2.07 -8.91
N SER A 128 18.98 0.94 -8.22
CA SER A 128 20.02 -0.07 -8.46
C SER A 128 19.71 -0.96 -9.65
N ARG A 129 20.75 -1.62 -10.17
CA ARG A 129 20.59 -2.60 -11.26
C ARG A 129 19.67 -3.77 -10.86
N ARG A 130 19.67 -4.17 -9.58
CA ARG A 130 18.80 -5.25 -9.09
C ARG A 130 17.32 -4.87 -9.17
N VAL A 131 16.99 -3.65 -8.77
CA VAL A 131 15.62 -3.12 -8.87
C VAL A 131 15.17 -3.05 -10.32
N VAL A 132 16.04 -2.59 -11.23
CA VAL A 132 15.74 -2.54 -12.68
C VAL A 132 15.49 -3.96 -13.24
N LEU A 133 16.30 -4.94 -12.87
CA LEU A 133 16.08 -6.34 -13.28
C LEU A 133 14.76 -6.89 -12.71
N GLY A 134 14.43 -6.54 -11.46
CA GLY A 134 13.15 -6.87 -10.85
C GLY A 134 11.95 -6.27 -11.60
N PHE A 135 12.05 -5.02 -12.07
CA PHE A 135 11.03 -4.40 -12.92
C PHE A 135 10.81 -5.19 -14.21
N PHE A 136 11.89 -5.54 -14.91
CA PHE A 136 11.79 -6.32 -16.13
C PHE A 136 11.16 -7.69 -15.89
N ALA A 137 11.50 -8.36 -14.79
CA ALA A 137 10.91 -9.65 -14.44
C ALA A 137 9.40 -9.53 -14.19
N ILE A 138 8.96 -8.56 -13.36
CA ILE A 138 7.53 -8.35 -13.08
C ILE A 138 6.78 -7.91 -14.36
N PHE A 139 7.34 -6.99 -15.12
CA PHE A 139 6.72 -6.49 -16.35
C PHE A 139 6.58 -7.59 -17.40
N THR A 140 7.62 -8.43 -17.58
CA THR A 140 7.58 -9.58 -18.49
C THR A 140 6.52 -10.59 -18.05
N GLY A 141 6.41 -10.86 -16.74
CA GLY A 141 5.33 -11.67 -16.19
C GLY A 141 3.95 -11.10 -16.51
N GLY A 142 3.77 -9.77 -16.38
CA GLY A 142 2.53 -9.08 -16.76
C GLY A 142 2.20 -9.19 -18.24
N LEU A 143 3.19 -9.03 -19.11
CA LEU A 143 3.03 -9.24 -20.56
C LEU A 143 2.63 -10.68 -20.88
N LEU A 144 3.24 -11.65 -20.20
CA LEU A 144 2.90 -13.07 -20.39
C LEU A 144 1.46 -13.37 -20.01
N LEU A 145 0.95 -12.77 -18.92
CA LEU A 145 -0.46 -12.87 -18.54
C LEU A 145 -1.40 -12.16 -19.52
N ALA A 146 -0.94 -11.08 -20.12
CA ALA A 146 -1.71 -10.32 -21.11
C ALA A 146 -1.70 -10.97 -22.51
N TRP A 147 -0.78 -11.94 -22.76
CA TRP A 147 -0.68 -12.59 -24.04
C TRP A 147 -1.99 -13.29 -24.40
N PRO A 148 -2.47 -13.18 -25.66
CA PRO A 148 -3.73 -13.78 -26.08
C PRO A 148 -3.70 -15.30 -25.87
N ALA A 149 -4.50 -15.78 -24.90
CA ALA A 149 -4.79 -17.21 -24.80
C ALA A 149 -5.79 -17.59 -25.89
N GLN A 150 -5.78 -18.85 -26.32
CA GLN A 150 -6.67 -19.38 -27.37
C GLN A 150 -8.19 -19.24 -27.02
N ILE A 151 -8.50 -19.01 -25.75
CA ILE A 151 -9.86 -18.72 -25.27
C ILE A 151 -9.84 -17.29 -24.70
N ALA A 152 -10.04 -16.31 -25.55
CA ALA A 152 -10.15 -14.92 -25.11
C ALA A 152 -11.61 -14.64 -24.67
N LEU A 153 -11.79 -14.35 -23.40
CA LEU A 153 -13.08 -13.78 -22.93
C LEU A 153 -13.28 -12.40 -23.58
N PRO A 154 -14.48 -12.08 -24.04
CA PRO A 154 -14.79 -10.75 -24.56
C PRO A 154 -14.40 -9.68 -23.51
N GLY A 155 -13.66 -8.65 -23.94
CA GLY A 155 -13.25 -7.57 -23.04
C GLY A 155 -12.04 -7.90 -22.12
N ARG A 156 -11.43 -9.09 -22.19
CA ARG A 156 -10.28 -9.47 -21.35
C ARG A 156 -9.15 -8.46 -21.41
N SER A 157 -8.79 -7.98 -22.59
CA SER A 157 -7.73 -6.97 -22.75
C SER A 157 -8.07 -5.67 -22.01
N LEU A 158 -9.34 -5.22 -22.06
CA LEU A 158 -9.83 -4.07 -21.31
C LEU A 158 -9.69 -4.32 -19.80
N GLY A 159 -10.05 -5.52 -19.33
CA GLY A 159 -9.90 -5.92 -17.93
C GLY A 159 -8.46 -5.82 -17.45
N LEU A 160 -7.52 -6.42 -18.17
CA LEU A 160 -6.10 -6.41 -17.82
C LEU A 160 -5.49 -5.01 -17.88
N LEU A 161 -5.84 -4.20 -18.88
CA LEU A 161 -5.41 -2.81 -18.99
C LEU A 161 -5.98 -1.96 -17.84
N SER A 162 -7.23 -2.19 -17.45
CA SER A 162 -7.84 -1.49 -16.31
C SER A 162 -7.12 -1.83 -14.99
N VAL A 163 -6.77 -3.08 -14.76
CA VAL A 163 -5.96 -3.48 -13.59
C VAL A 163 -4.58 -2.84 -13.63
N ALA A 164 -3.90 -2.86 -14.78
CA ALA A 164 -2.58 -2.21 -14.92
C ALA A 164 -2.67 -0.70 -14.69
N ALA A 165 -3.71 -0.03 -15.21
CA ALA A 165 -3.96 1.39 -14.97
C ALA A 165 -4.27 1.68 -13.49
N ALA A 166 -5.00 0.80 -12.79
CA ALA A 166 -5.19 0.89 -11.34
C ALA A 166 -3.85 0.84 -10.59
N CYS A 167 -2.96 -0.08 -10.96
CA CYS A 167 -1.61 -0.18 -10.40
C CYS A 167 -0.79 1.10 -10.63
N LEU A 168 -0.88 1.71 -11.82
CA LEU A 168 -0.23 2.99 -12.10
C LEU A 168 -0.77 4.11 -11.21
N CYS A 169 -2.09 4.18 -11.02
CA CYS A 169 -2.72 5.14 -10.12
C CYS A 169 -2.30 4.94 -8.65
N TRP A 170 -2.20 3.69 -8.18
CA TRP A 170 -1.66 3.41 -6.85
C TRP A 170 -0.17 3.70 -6.75
N GLY A 171 0.62 3.44 -7.79
CA GLY A 171 2.02 3.84 -7.84
C GLY A 171 2.20 5.37 -7.70
N LEU A 172 1.33 6.15 -8.35
CA LEU A 172 1.29 7.60 -8.18
C LEU A 172 0.85 7.99 -6.77
N ASP A 173 -0.20 7.37 -6.24
CA ASP A 173 -0.69 7.58 -4.87
C ASP A 173 0.41 7.33 -3.83
N ASN A 174 1.13 6.24 -3.94
CA ASN A 174 2.22 5.88 -3.02
C ASN A 174 3.29 7.00 -2.97
N ASN A 175 3.69 7.51 -4.13
CA ASN A 175 4.67 8.61 -4.22
C ASN A 175 4.12 9.94 -3.68
N LEU A 176 2.83 10.24 -3.89
CA LEU A 176 2.19 11.45 -3.36
C LEU A 176 1.99 11.34 -1.84
N THR A 177 1.51 10.20 -1.36
CA THR A 177 1.30 9.92 0.07
C THR A 177 2.61 9.98 0.85
N ARG A 178 3.72 9.59 0.24
CA ARG A 178 5.05 9.73 0.85
C ARG A 178 5.38 11.17 1.24
N LYS A 179 4.92 12.19 0.49
CA LYS A 179 5.13 13.61 0.82
C LYS A 179 4.46 14.04 2.11
N ILE A 180 3.49 13.29 2.60
CA ILE A 180 2.70 13.57 3.80
C ILE A 180 2.83 12.46 4.85
N SER A 181 3.80 11.56 4.71
CA SER A 181 3.95 10.36 5.55
C SER A 181 4.33 10.68 7.02
N ALA A 182 4.77 11.90 7.31
CA ALA A 182 5.01 12.37 8.67
C ALA A 182 3.71 12.56 9.49
N ALA A 183 2.54 12.72 8.82
CA ALA A 183 1.25 12.82 9.50
C ALA A 183 0.76 11.43 9.96
N ASP A 184 -0.22 11.43 10.90
CA ASP A 184 -0.83 10.18 11.38
C ASP A 184 -1.47 9.41 10.21
N SER A 185 -0.95 8.22 9.94
CA SER A 185 -1.42 7.34 8.86
C SER A 185 -2.89 6.95 8.99
N ARG A 186 -3.44 6.89 10.23
CA ARG A 186 -4.87 6.62 10.47
C ARG A 186 -5.73 7.79 9.99
N VAL A 187 -5.23 9.03 10.11
CA VAL A 187 -5.89 10.24 9.56
C VAL A 187 -5.91 10.19 8.04
N ILE A 188 -4.75 9.93 7.43
CA ILE A 188 -4.64 9.84 5.98
C ILE A 188 -5.57 8.75 5.44
N ALA A 189 -5.54 7.55 6.02
CA ALA A 189 -6.38 6.43 5.61
C ALA A 189 -7.88 6.72 5.83
N GLY A 190 -8.25 7.32 6.98
CA GLY A 190 -9.61 7.69 7.30
C GLY A 190 -10.19 8.71 6.30
N ILE A 191 -9.46 9.81 6.06
CA ILE A 191 -9.88 10.85 5.12
C ILE A 191 -9.96 10.30 3.69
N LYS A 192 -8.92 9.58 3.22
CA LYS A 192 -8.93 8.95 1.90
C LYS A 192 -10.12 8.00 1.76
N GLY A 193 -10.35 7.15 2.77
CA GLY A 193 -11.46 6.21 2.77
C GLY A 193 -12.82 6.88 2.70
N LEU A 194 -13.06 7.90 3.53
CA LEU A 194 -14.34 8.62 3.54
C LEU A 194 -14.56 9.42 2.25
N VAL A 195 -13.58 10.19 1.81
CA VAL A 195 -13.71 11.05 0.61
C VAL A 195 -13.82 10.20 -0.65
N ALA A 196 -12.93 9.25 -0.86
CA ALA A 196 -12.95 8.40 -2.04
C ALA A 196 -14.17 7.48 -2.08
N GLY A 197 -14.53 6.91 -0.92
CA GLY A 197 -15.69 6.06 -0.79
C GLY A 197 -16.99 6.82 -1.08
N SER A 198 -17.15 8.01 -0.52
CA SER A 198 -18.31 8.88 -0.81
C SER A 198 -18.35 9.30 -2.27
N THR A 199 -17.21 9.66 -2.87
CA THR A 199 -17.12 10.06 -4.27
C THR A 199 -17.53 8.93 -5.20
N ASN A 200 -16.94 7.72 -5.05
CA ASN A 200 -17.28 6.59 -5.91
C ASN A 200 -18.72 6.12 -5.73
N THR A 201 -19.25 6.17 -4.50
CA THR A 201 -20.65 5.85 -4.24
C THR A 201 -21.59 6.88 -4.88
N ALA A 202 -21.28 8.17 -4.78
CA ALA A 202 -22.05 9.24 -5.42
C ALA A 202 -21.99 9.12 -6.97
N LEU A 203 -20.83 8.83 -7.54
CA LEU A 203 -20.69 8.56 -8.98
C LEU A 203 -21.51 7.33 -9.40
N ALA A 204 -21.51 6.26 -8.61
CA ALA A 204 -22.32 5.08 -8.88
C ALA A 204 -23.82 5.43 -8.96
N PHE A 205 -24.32 6.19 -7.99
CA PHE A 205 -25.71 6.68 -8.03
C PHE A 205 -25.99 7.60 -9.22
N GLY A 206 -25.07 8.51 -9.51
CA GLY A 206 -25.19 9.41 -10.69
C GLY A 206 -25.25 8.66 -12.02
N LEU A 207 -24.70 7.44 -12.09
CA LEU A 207 -24.78 6.54 -13.24
C LEU A 207 -25.97 5.57 -13.16
N GLY A 208 -26.88 5.77 -12.21
CA GLY A 208 -28.10 4.98 -12.10
C GLY A 208 -27.96 3.67 -11.33
N ALA A 209 -26.81 3.45 -10.64
CA ALA A 209 -26.68 2.28 -9.77
C ALA A 209 -27.61 2.41 -8.55
N THR A 210 -28.12 1.28 -8.10
CA THR A 210 -28.90 1.16 -6.86
C THR A 210 -28.03 0.61 -5.73
N LEU A 211 -28.46 0.82 -4.48
CA LEU A 211 -27.83 0.17 -3.35
C LEU A 211 -27.97 -1.36 -3.51
N PRO A 212 -26.88 -2.10 -3.28
CA PRO A 212 -26.95 -3.55 -3.29
C PRO A 212 -27.80 -4.06 -2.11
N GLY A 213 -28.27 -5.29 -2.22
CA GLY A 213 -29.00 -5.94 -1.12
C GLY A 213 -28.17 -5.91 0.18
N PRO A 214 -28.84 -5.98 1.35
CA PRO A 214 -28.18 -5.80 2.67
C PRO A 214 -26.97 -6.69 2.87
N GLN A 215 -27.00 -7.92 2.36
CA GLN A 215 -25.87 -8.85 2.49
C GLN A 215 -24.65 -8.38 1.72
N TYR A 216 -24.80 -7.97 0.44
CA TYR A 216 -23.70 -7.44 -0.37
C TYR A 216 -23.19 -6.12 0.18
N PHE A 217 -24.10 -5.25 0.65
CA PHE A 217 -23.76 -3.98 1.27
C PHE A 217 -22.85 -4.17 2.51
N MET A 218 -23.31 -4.98 3.46
CA MET A 218 -22.55 -5.23 4.70
C MET A 218 -21.25 -6.00 4.43
N SER A 219 -21.27 -6.99 3.54
CA SER A 219 -20.06 -7.74 3.18
C SER A 219 -19.01 -6.84 2.52
N THR A 220 -19.43 -5.89 1.68
CA THR A 220 -18.51 -4.96 1.02
C THR A 220 -17.90 -3.98 2.03
N LEU A 221 -18.69 -3.43 2.94
CA LEU A 221 -18.18 -2.56 4.02
C LEU A 221 -17.19 -3.31 4.92
N LEU A 222 -17.54 -4.54 5.33
CA LEU A 222 -16.68 -5.36 6.17
C LEU A 222 -15.39 -5.73 5.46
N LEU A 223 -15.44 -6.13 4.18
CA LEU A 223 -14.26 -6.42 3.39
C LEU A 223 -13.36 -5.18 3.26
N GLY A 224 -13.94 -4.00 3.05
CA GLY A 224 -13.22 -2.74 3.00
C GLY A 224 -12.55 -2.40 4.34
N PHE A 225 -13.26 -2.57 5.43
CA PHE A 225 -12.71 -2.36 6.78
C PHE A 225 -11.55 -3.32 7.06
N LEU A 226 -11.69 -4.60 6.79
CA LEU A 226 -10.65 -5.60 7.06
C LEU A 226 -9.48 -5.47 6.07
N GLY A 227 -9.77 -5.43 4.77
CA GLY A 227 -8.77 -5.50 3.71
C GLY A 227 -7.99 -4.21 3.49
N TYR A 228 -8.63 -3.05 3.66
CA TYR A 228 -7.98 -1.74 3.50
C TYR A 228 -7.76 -1.02 4.84
N GLY A 229 -8.65 -1.20 5.84
CA GLY A 229 -8.53 -0.55 7.13
C GLY A 229 -7.60 -1.30 8.09
N VAL A 230 -8.03 -2.47 8.56
CA VAL A 230 -7.27 -3.27 9.55
C VAL A 230 -5.93 -3.71 8.97
N SER A 231 -5.89 -4.12 7.69
CA SER A 231 -4.65 -4.47 7.00
C SER A 231 -3.62 -3.33 7.08
N LEU A 232 -4.02 -2.09 6.80
CA LEU A 232 -3.13 -0.93 6.88
C LEU A 232 -2.64 -0.68 8.31
N ILE A 233 -3.50 -0.80 9.32
CA ILE A 233 -3.09 -0.65 10.73
C ILE A 233 -2.04 -1.70 11.10
N LEU A 234 -2.28 -2.97 10.74
CA LEU A 234 -1.34 -4.06 10.99
C LEU A 234 -0.02 -3.89 10.24
N PHE A 235 -0.08 -3.36 9.01
CA PHE A 235 1.11 -3.00 8.24
C PHE A 235 1.97 -1.97 8.98
N ILE A 236 1.35 -0.94 9.56
CA ILE A 236 2.05 0.09 10.34
C ILE A 236 2.64 -0.51 11.63
N VAL A 237 1.90 -1.37 12.32
CA VAL A 237 2.42 -2.11 13.49
C VAL A 237 3.65 -2.93 13.09
N ALA A 238 3.58 -3.62 11.95
CA ALA A 238 4.73 -4.37 11.42
C ALA A 238 5.93 -3.46 11.11
N LEU A 239 5.70 -2.29 10.49
CA LEU A 239 6.74 -1.29 10.22
C LEU A 239 7.50 -0.87 11.48
N ARG A 240 6.78 -0.65 12.59
CA ARG A 240 7.39 -0.27 13.87
C ARG A 240 8.25 -1.36 14.48
N HIS A 241 7.88 -2.64 14.30
CA HIS A 241 8.59 -3.77 14.92
C HIS A 241 9.68 -4.39 14.04
N LEU A 242 9.52 -4.38 12.72
CA LEU A 242 10.40 -5.08 11.78
C LEU A 242 11.23 -4.12 10.91
N GLY A 243 10.84 -2.86 10.84
CA GLY A 243 11.37 -1.90 9.89
C GLY A 243 10.78 -2.06 8.48
N THR A 244 11.08 -1.10 7.60
CA THR A 244 10.46 -0.95 6.28
C THR A 244 10.76 -2.13 5.35
N ALA A 245 12.02 -2.57 5.31
CA ALA A 245 12.47 -3.63 4.40
C ALA A 245 11.75 -4.96 4.65
N ARG A 246 11.76 -5.42 5.91
CA ARG A 246 11.14 -6.71 6.28
C ARG A 246 9.63 -6.67 6.13
N THR A 247 9.00 -5.57 6.52
CA THR A 247 7.55 -5.39 6.36
C THR A 247 7.15 -5.40 4.90
N GLY A 248 7.85 -4.65 4.05
CA GLY A 248 7.64 -4.65 2.60
C GLY A 248 7.82 -6.05 1.99
N ALA A 249 8.85 -6.80 2.45
CA ALA A 249 9.08 -8.17 2.04
C ALA A 249 7.88 -9.09 2.29
N TYR A 250 7.37 -9.06 3.50
CA TYR A 250 6.21 -9.89 3.86
C TYR A 250 4.93 -9.42 3.14
N PHE A 251 4.72 -8.11 3.06
CA PHE A 251 3.53 -7.56 2.42
C PHE A 251 3.49 -7.80 0.91
N SER A 252 4.64 -7.86 0.23
CA SER A 252 4.72 -8.19 -1.19
C SER A 252 4.26 -9.61 -1.54
N THR A 253 3.99 -10.45 -0.53
CA THR A 253 3.32 -11.74 -0.73
C THR A 253 1.82 -11.61 -0.98
N ALA A 254 1.20 -10.47 -0.69
CA ALA A 254 -0.25 -10.27 -0.78
C ALA A 254 -0.86 -10.60 -2.17
N PRO A 255 -0.28 -10.16 -3.31
CA PRO A 255 -0.79 -10.54 -4.64
C PRO A 255 -0.77 -12.05 -4.89
N PHE A 256 0.23 -12.76 -4.37
CA PHE A 256 0.33 -14.23 -4.50
C PHE A 256 -0.69 -14.94 -3.62
N ILE A 257 -0.96 -14.42 -2.41
CA ILE A 257 -2.02 -14.92 -1.52
C ILE A 257 -3.39 -14.73 -2.19
N GLY A 258 -3.64 -13.56 -2.76
CA GLY A 258 -4.86 -13.27 -3.52
C GLY A 258 -5.03 -14.20 -4.72
N THR A 259 -3.95 -14.45 -5.45
CA THR A 259 -3.90 -15.39 -6.56
C THR A 259 -4.23 -16.82 -6.11
N ALA A 260 -3.58 -17.30 -5.06
CA ALA A 260 -3.83 -18.64 -4.53
C ALA A 260 -5.28 -18.79 -4.07
N LEU A 261 -5.80 -17.79 -3.36
CA LEU A 261 -7.19 -17.78 -2.90
C LEU A 261 -8.17 -17.74 -4.09
N ALA A 262 -7.88 -16.95 -5.13
CA ALA A 262 -8.71 -16.90 -6.34
C ALA A 262 -8.77 -18.26 -7.06
N VAL A 263 -7.61 -18.93 -7.20
CA VAL A 263 -7.57 -20.29 -7.80
C VAL A 263 -8.39 -21.28 -6.96
N LEU A 264 -8.28 -21.21 -5.63
CA LEU A 264 -9.03 -22.09 -4.73
C LEU A 264 -10.53 -21.82 -4.74
N LEU A 265 -10.95 -20.55 -4.74
CA LEU A 265 -12.37 -20.17 -4.70
C LEU A 265 -13.10 -20.45 -6.02
N TYR A 266 -12.43 -20.24 -7.14
CA TYR A 266 -13.08 -20.29 -8.45
C TYR A 266 -12.73 -21.54 -9.27
N GLY A 267 -11.79 -22.37 -8.78
CA GLY A 267 -11.37 -23.58 -9.50
C GLY A 267 -10.82 -23.28 -10.91
N GLN A 268 -10.26 -22.09 -11.13
CA GLN A 268 -9.86 -21.64 -12.46
C GLN A 268 -8.71 -22.50 -12.99
N PRO A 269 -8.76 -22.97 -14.24
CA PRO A 269 -7.65 -23.68 -14.84
C PRO A 269 -6.48 -22.71 -15.04
N VAL A 270 -5.36 -23.00 -14.40
CA VAL A 270 -4.11 -22.23 -14.55
C VAL A 270 -3.22 -22.89 -15.58
N THR A 271 -2.73 -22.09 -16.54
CA THR A 271 -1.86 -22.55 -17.61
C THR A 271 -0.39 -22.59 -17.19
N ALA A 272 0.47 -23.28 -17.97
CA ALA A 272 1.92 -23.22 -17.76
C ALA A 272 2.45 -21.76 -17.88
N ALA A 273 1.88 -20.96 -18.77
CA ALA A 273 2.22 -19.53 -18.92
C ALA A 273 1.86 -18.73 -17.65
N PHE A 274 0.75 -19.06 -16.98
CA PHE A 274 0.38 -18.44 -15.72
C PHE A 274 1.42 -18.73 -14.62
N TRP A 275 1.86 -19.99 -14.49
CA TRP A 275 2.88 -20.34 -13.50
C TRP A 275 4.24 -19.72 -13.80
N LEU A 276 4.61 -19.62 -15.08
CA LEU A 276 5.83 -18.93 -15.49
C LEU A 276 5.75 -17.42 -15.16
N ALA A 277 4.60 -16.79 -15.41
CA ALA A 277 4.38 -15.40 -15.04
C ALA A 277 4.48 -15.21 -13.52
N ALA A 278 3.85 -16.09 -12.73
CA ALA A 278 3.93 -16.05 -11.26
C ALA A 278 5.38 -16.21 -10.78
N ALA A 279 6.16 -17.12 -11.37
CA ALA A 279 7.57 -17.30 -11.03
C ALA A 279 8.42 -16.07 -11.38
N LEU A 280 8.22 -15.46 -12.56
CA LEU A 280 8.92 -14.24 -12.98
C LEU A 280 8.57 -13.07 -12.05
N MET A 281 7.29 -12.89 -11.71
CA MET A 281 6.87 -11.85 -10.78
C MET A 281 7.42 -12.08 -9.37
N GLY A 282 7.41 -13.34 -8.90
CA GLY A 282 8.02 -13.72 -7.62
C GLY A 282 9.52 -13.44 -7.58
N LEU A 283 10.24 -13.74 -8.65
CA LEU A 283 11.66 -13.39 -8.80
C LEU A 283 11.86 -11.87 -8.76
N GLY A 284 11.04 -11.11 -9.47
CA GLY A 284 11.12 -9.66 -9.48
C GLY A 284 10.86 -9.05 -8.10
N VAL A 285 9.83 -9.51 -7.40
CA VAL A 285 9.55 -9.11 -6.01
C VAL A 285 10.72 -9.48 -5.10
N TRP A 286 11.27 -10.68 -5.23
CA TRP A 286 12.43 -11.11 -4.46
C TRP A 286 13.65 -10.22 -4.69
N LEU A 287 13.93 -9.82 -5.95
CA LEU A 287 15.02 -8.90 -6.30
C LEU A 287 14.83 -7.53 -5.65
N HIS A 288 13.60 -7.01 -5.60
CA HIS A 288 13.30 -5.73 -4.94
C HIS A 288 13.49 -5.80 -3.42
N VAL A 289 12.96 -6.86 -2.81
CA VAL A 289 12.95 -7.02 -1.36
C VAL A 289 14.33 -7.33 -0.78
N THR A 290 15.18 -8.02 -1.56
CA THR A 290 16.56 -8.39 -1.15
C THR A 290 17.59 -7.35 -1.57
N GLU A 291 17.16 -6.18 -2.06
CA GLU A 291 18.09 -5.10 -2.29
C GLU A 291 18.55 -4.51 -0.95
N HIS A 292 19.85 -4.53 -0.75
CA HIS A 292 20.54 -3.90 0.36
C HIS A 292 21.59 -2.99 -0.24
N HIS A 293 21.53 -1.70 0.01
CA HIS A 293 22.67 -0.83 -0.25
C HIS A 293 23.03 -0.07 1.03
N GLY A 294 24.28 -0.21 1.41
CA GLY A 294 24.88 0.58 2.47
C GLY A 294 25.93 1.49 1.84
N HIS A 295 25.93 2.74 2.14
CA HIS A 295 27.00 3.66 1.77
C HIS A 295 27.30 4.61 2.94
N TRP A 296 28.49 5.14 2.90
CA TRP A 296 28.90 6.21 3.81
C TRP A 296 28.25 7.51 3.35
N HIS A 297 27.55 8.18 4.24
CA HIS A 297 27.05 9.52 3.99
C HIS A 297 27.22 10.38 5.25
N VAL A 298 27.23 11.68 5.02
CA VAL A 298 27.28 12.70 6.06
C VAL A 298 25.94 13.41 6.03
N HIS A 299 25.21 13.40 7.13
CA HIS A 299 24.04 14.27 7.27
C HIS A 299 24.50 15.71 7.35
N GLU A 300 23.96 16.56 6.47
CA GLU A 300 24.16 18.00 6.60
C GLU A 300 23.48 18.50 7.88
N PRO A 301 24.06 19.51 8.54
CA PRO A 301 23.44 20.09 9.72
C PRO A 301 22.08 20.67 9.36
N VAL A 302 21.02 20.18 9.98
CA VAL A 302 19.65 20.61 9.73
C VAL A 302 19.01 21.03 11.04
N THR A 303 18.45 22.26 11.04
CA THR A 303 17.60 22.73 12.13
C THR A 303 16.14 22.65 11.70
N HIS A 304 15.35 21.86 12.41
CA HIS A 304 13.93 21.71 12.11
C HIS A 304 13.14 21.36 13.37
N SER A 305 11.81 21.46 13.26
CA SER A 305 10.88 21.11 14.34
C SER A 305 9.88 20.10 13.84
N HIS A 306 9.84 18.93 14.49
CA HIS A 306 8.84 17.88 14.24
C HIS A 306 8.58 17.06 15.50
N ALA A 307 7.49 16.32 15.50
CA ALA A 307 7.21 15.36 16.56
C ALA A 307 8.08 14.12 16.39
N HIS A 308 8.87 13.75 17.41
CA HIS A 308 9.76 12.60 17.39
C HIS A 308 9.84 11.91 18.75
N GLU A 309 10.34 10.67 18.71
CA GLU A 309 10.77 9.89 19.87
C GLU A 309 12.30 9.74 19.79
N HIS A 310 12.97 9.58 20.91
CA HIS A 310 14.42 9.37 20.91
C HIS A 310 14.76 8.01 20.33
N ASP A 311 15.46 8.00 19.21
CA ASP A 311 16.02 6.82 18.57
C ASP A 311 17.53 6.97 18.35
N ALA A 312 18.16 6.02 17.64
CA ALA A 312 19.58 6.07 17.37
C ALA A 312 20.04 7.28 16.53
N HIS A 313 19.11 7.98 15.87
CA HIS A 313 19.35 9.13 14.99
C HIS A 313 18.88 10.47 15.59
N HIS A 314 18.07 10.41 16.65
CA HIS A 314 17.45 11.57 17.29
C HIS A 314 17.79 11.62 18.79
N GLN A 315 19.10 11.65 19.10
CA GLN A 315 19.61 11.86 20.46
C GLN A 315 20.10 13.30 20.58
N HIS A 316 19.49 14.06 21.50
CA HIS A 316 19.89 15.43 21.82
C HIS A 316 19.54 15.74 23.28
N GLU A 317 20.24 16.71 23.86
CA GLU A 317 19.98 17.16 25.21
C GLU A 317 18.78 18.15 25.22
N HIS A 318 17.90 18.00 26.22
CA HIS A 318 16.79 18.94 26.44
C HIS A 318 17.29 20.12 27.27
N GLY A 319 16.98 21.34 26.82
CA GLY A 319 17.20 22.53 27.63
C GLY A 319 16.32 22.53 28.89
N ASP A 320 16.78 23.23 29.93
CA ASP A 320 16.08 23.34 31.23
C ASP A 320 14.61 23.74 31.03
N GLY A 321 13.67 22.85 31.37
CA GLY A 321 12.23 23.11 31.40
C GLY A 321 11.35 22.31 30.45
N GLN A 322 11.88 21.35 29.70
CA GLN A 322 11.06 20.42 28.88
C GLN A 322 10.95 19.06 29.55
N ASP A 323 9.71 18.63 29.83
CA ASP A 323 9.43 17.29 30.30
C ASP A 323 9.76 16.27 29.20
N GLY A 324 10.64 15.30 29.50
CA GLY A 324 11.08 14.25 28.56
C GLY A 324 9.99 13.22 28.20
N THR A 325 8.72 13.65 28.09
CA THR A 325 7.61 12.77 27.67
C THR A 325 7.63 12.59 26.17
N GLU A 326 7.63 11.36 25.69
CA GLU A 326 7.61 10.97 24.27
C GLU A 326 6.18 10.65 23.80
N PRO A 327 5.81 11.00 22.56
CA PRO A 327 6.51 11.86 21.59
C PRO A 327 6.40 13.35 21.92
N HIS A 328 7.44 14.14 21.61
CA HIS A 328 7.46 15.58 21.84
C HIS A 328 7.87 16.36 20.58
N THR A 329 7.60 17.67 20.55
CA THR A 329 7.87 18.54 19.40
C THR A 329 8.64 19.77 19.86
N HIS A 330 9.84 19.96 19.38
CA HIS A 330 10.59 21.20 19.55
C HIS A 330 11.55 21.42 18.37
N GLU A 331 12.12 22.61 18.30
CA GLU A 331 13.19 22.91 17.36
C GLU A 331 14.51 22.33 17.89
N HIS A 332 15.20 21.53 17.09
CA HIS A 332 16.50 20.97 17.42
C HIS A 332 17.45 21.00 16.25
N HIS A 333 18.73 21.05 16.55
CA HIS A 333 19.82 21.09 15.59
C HIS A 333 20.53 19.74 15.56
N HIS A 334 20.69 19.15 14.37
CA HIS A 334 21.50 17.97 14.16
C HIS A 334 22.90 18.36 13.72
N GLU A 335 23.93 17.88 14.42
CA GLU A 335 25.30 18.02 13.97
C GLU A 335 25.61 17.07 12.80
N PRO A 336 26.62 17.38 11.95
CA PRO A 336 27.04 16.49 10.87
C PRO A 336 27.46 15.13 11.43
N LEU A 337 26.70 14.07 11.14
CA LEU A 337 27.01 12.72 11.60
C LEU A 337 27.46 11.85 10.43
N PRO A 338 28.77 11.58 10.27
CA PRO A 338 29.26 10.63 9.29
C PRO A 338 29.03 9.19 9.81
N HIS A 339 28.19 8.44 9.14
CA HIS A 339 27.96 7.04 9.50
C HIS A 339 27.61 6.17 8.28
N SER A 340 27.70 4.87 8.43
CA SER A 340 27.26 3.91 7.42
C SER A 340 26.24 2.98 8.03
N HIS A 341 25.06 2.92 7.45
CA HIS A 341 24.03 1.93 7.78
C HIS A 341 23.27 1.50 6.53
N GLU A 342 22.65 0.35 6.61
CA GLU A 342 21.71 -0.10 5.57
C GLU A 342 20.42 0.72 5.71
N HIS A 343 20.05 1.43 4.66
CA HIS A 343 18.80 2.21 4.65
C HIS A 343 18.10 2.14 3.31
N PHE A 344 16.79 2.40 3.34
CA PHE A 344 16.01 2.69 2.15
C PHE A 344 15.83 4.21 2.04
N PRO A 345 15.74 4.76 0.82
CA PRO A 345 15.43 6.17 0.64
C PRO A 345 14.15 6.54 1.38
N ASP A 346 14.24 7.42 2.34
CA ASP A 346 13.09 7.95 3.10
C ASP A 346 13.04 9.49 3.01
N ILE A 347 12.10 10.11 3.73
CA ILE A 347 11.93 11.58 3.73
C ILE A 347 13.09 12.32 4.39
N HIS A 348 13.90 11.64 5.20
CA HIS A 348 15.04 12.21 5.94
C HIS A 348 16.37 11.95 5.23
N HIS A 349 16.41 11.00 4.27
CA HIS A 349 17.62 10.57 3.58
C HIS A 349 17.54 10.87 2.07
N GLN A 350 17.49 12.17 1.72
CA GLN A 350 17.58 12.65 0.33
C GLN A 350 18.99 13.18 0.08
N HIS A 351 19.83 12.39 -0.60
CA HIS A 351 21.15 12.83 -1.04
C HIS A 351 21.43 12.31 -2.45
N ARG A 352 22.25 13.05 -3.21
CA ARG A 352 22.68 12.64 -4.54
C ARG A 352 23.79 11.60 -4.40
N HIS A 353 23.69 10.55 -5.20
CA HIS A 353 24.77 9.61 -5.44
C HIS A 353 25.56 10.12 -6.65
N ASP A 354 26.80 10.58 -6.43
CA ASP A 354 27.76 10.88 -7.49
C ASP A 354 28.39 9.60 -8.02
#